data_610abcca17a6cd8452ba0d8b3bf38268
#
_entry.id   610abcca17a6cd8452ba0d8b3bf38268
#
_cell.length_a   1.000
_cell.length_b   1.000
_cell.length_c   1.000
_cell.angle_alpha   90.00
_cell.angle_beta   90.00
_cell.angle_gamma   90.00
#
_symmetry.space_group_name_H-M   'P 1'
#
loop_
_entity.id
_entity.type
_entity.pdbx_description
1 polymer ?
#
loop_
_entity_poly.entity_id
_entity_poly.type
_entity_poly.pdbx_seq_one_letter_code
_entity_poly.pdbx_strand_id
1 'polypeptide(L)'
;MNTRRMQGGFQKKCLPLLQSSGKNRNTVHSVPLTHPLRPATIPPNSISRRHRSSPTRNTPFIFTHMTRNIAIVLAGGVGSRLGMSTPKQFFKVAGKMVIEHTIDTFERNPHIDEIAIVSNPYYVADVENIVLRNGWTKVKKILKGGKERYDSSLSAIHAYEGEEEVNLVFHDAVRPLVSQRIIDDVCEALLTHEAIDVTVPAVDTIIEAEDDHIASIPDRSRLQRGQTPQAFRLSVISEAYKRAFNDPQFKVTDDCGVVVKYMPEVPVHLVAGEESNMKLTYKEDTYLLDKLFQLRGCTLPPASDEMKAQLTGKVAVVFGGSYGIGKDTADQLRAAGAHVHCFARSLNGTDVGNRHDVARALKSVADKEGRIDFVINTAGVLNKEPLCTMDYTVIQAAVQTNYMGTVNVALEAYTYLKETHGKLVFFTSSSYTRGRAFYSIYSSTKAAIVNFVQAVAQEWEPIGIKVNCINPERTKTPMRVKNFGVEPDDTLLKSEAVAEATVRCLLADYTGQVIDVKRK
;
A
#
# COMPACT_ATOMS: atom_id res chain seq x y z
N MET A 1 17.11 -56.79 29.33
CA MET A 1 16.03 -57.76 29.53
C MET A 1 14.74 -57.17 28.95
N ASN A 2 14.19 -57.94 28.04
CA ASN A 2 12.89 -57.87 27.39
C ASN A 2 12.56 -56.75 26.40
N THR A 3 12.81 -57.10 25.18
CA THR A 3 12.19 -56.74 23.93
C THR A 3 10.70 -57.10 23.88
N ARG A 4 9.85 -56.23 23.32
CA ARG A 4 8.64 -56.65 22.57
C ARG A 4 8.39 -55.70 21.38
N ARG A 5 8.57 -56.27 20.20
CA ARG A 5 8.09 -55.77 18.90
C ARG A 5 6.56 -55.84 18.89
N MET A 6 5.90 -54.83 18.32
CA MET A 6 4.60 -54.99 17.67
C MET A 6 4.68 -54.41 16.25
N GLN A 7 4.57 -55.32 15.30
CA GLN A 7 4.27 -55.08 13.89
C GLN A 7 2.74 -54.88 13.77
N GLY A 8 2.30 -53.87 13.10
CA GLY A 8 0.91 -53.69 12.68
C GLY A 8 0.87 -53.14 11.27
N GLY A 9 0.56 -54.04 10.32
CA GLY A 9 0.48 -53.73 8.90
C GLY A 9 -0.78 -52.91 8.57
N PHE A 10 -0.63 -51.94 7.70
CA PHE A 10 -1.76 -51.27 7.06
C PHE A 10 -1.94 -51.80 5.64
N GLN A 11 -3.05 -52.50 5.46
CA GLN A 11 -3.54 -52.97 4.14
C GLN A 11 -4.10 -51.77 3.34
N LYS A 12 -3.63 -51.67 2.10
CA LYS A 12 -4.21 -50.84 1.05
C LYS A 12 -5.57 -51.40 0.64
N LYS A 13 -6.63 -50.61 0.71
CA LYS A 13 -7.89 -50.84 -0.01
C LYS A 13 -7.99 -49.89 -1.19
N CYS A 14 -7.85 -50.44 -2.38
CA CYS A 14 -8.26 -49.82 -3.65
C CYS A 14 -9.78 -49.95 -3.78
N LEU A 15 -10.45 -48.86 -4.19
CA LEU A 15 -11.82 -48.90 -4.69
C LEU A 15 -11.84 -48.60 -6.20
N PRO A 16 -12.71 -49.25 -6.96
CA PRO A 16 -12.68 -49.23 -8.42
C PRO A 16 -13.47 -48.06 -9.02
N LEU A 17 -12.99 -47.63 -10.19
CA LEU A 17 -13.64 -46.74 -11.12
C LEU A 17 -14.96 -47.31 -11.65
N LEU A 18 -16.04 -46.57 -11.54
CA LEU A 18 -17.29 -46.76 -12.29
C LEU A 18 -17.31 -45.82 -13.50
N GLN A 19 -17.20 -46.41 -14.67
CA GLN A 19 -17.60 -45.79 -15.95
C GLN A 19 -19.12 -45.81 -16.05
N SER A 20 -19.74 -44.70 -16.38
CA SER A 20 -21.08 -44.64 -16.96
C SER A 20 -21.09 -43.73 -18.16
N SER A 21 -21.31 -44.35 -19.31
CA SER A 21 -21.64 -43.74 -20.58
C SER A 21 -23.09 -43.18 -20.56
N GLY A 22 -23.28 -41.96 -21.04
CA GLY A 22 -24.60 -41.40 -21.27
C GLY A 22 -24.52 -40.26 -22.28
N LYS A 23 -24.80 -40.61 -23.53
CA LYS A 23 -25.06 -39.66 -24.63
C LYS A 23 -26.38 -38.90 -24.36
N ASN A 24 -26.35 -37.58 -24.42
CA ASN A 24 -27.52 -36.83 -24.85
C ASN A 24 -27.11 -35.62 -25.68
N ARG A 25 -27.52 -35.65 -26.93
CA ARG A 25 -27.46 -34.54 -27.88
C ARG A 25 -28.67 -33.65 -27.60
N ASN A 26 -28.47 -32.38 -27.35
CA ASN A 26 -29.51 -31.36 -27.58
C ASN A 26 -28.93 -30.27 -28.48
N THR A 27 -29.43 -30.26 -29.69
CA THR A 27 -29.32 -29.25 -30.72
C THR A 27 -30.03 -27.99 -30.24
N VAL A 28 -29.32 -26.86 -30.18
CA VAL A 28 -29.94 -25.53 -30.04
C VAL A 28 -29.80 -24.81 -31.38
N HIS A 29 -30.94 -24.47 -31.96
CA HIS A 29 -31.09 -23.70 -33.20
C HIS A 29 -30.57 -22.27 -33.02
N SER A 30 -29.68 -21.85 -33.88
CA SER A 30 -29.24 -20.46 -34.07
C SER A 30 -30.25 -19.73 -34.98
N VAL A 31 -30.76 -18.59 -34.52
CA VAL A 31 -31.54 -17.63 -35.33
C VAL A 31 -30.64 -16.43 -35.63
N PRO A 32 -30.45 -16.02 -36.89
CA PRO A 32 -29.67 -14.85 -37.23
C PRO A 32 -30.54 -13.57 -37.18
N LEU A 33 -30.11 -12.58 -36.40
CA LEU A 33 -30.66 -11.22 -36.47
C LEU A 33 -29.75 -10.35 -37.33
N THR A 34 -30.19 -10.11 -38.57
CA THR A 34 -29.67 -9.05 -39.45
C THR A 34 -30.60 -7.85 -39.33
N HIS A 35 -30.07 -6.68 -38.96
CA HIS A 35 -30.45 -5.36 -39.52
C HIS A 35 -29.52 -4.28 -39.01
N PRO A 36 -28.95 -3.43 -39.90
CA PRO A 36 -28.09 -2.31 -39.50
C PRO A 36 -28.93 -1.05 -39.25
N LEU A 37 -28.71 -0.40 -38.12
CA LEU A 37 -29.25 0.93 -37.84
C LEU A 37 -28.37 2.01 -38.50
N ARG A 38 -28.98 2.86 -39.30
CA ARG A 38 -28.41 4.06 -39.93
C ARG A 38 -28.22 5.16 -38.88
N PRO A 39 -27.17 6.02 -38.96
CA PRO A 39 -27.05 7.18 -38.12
C PRO A 39 -27.96 8.32 -38.59
N ALA A 40 -28.64 8.96 -37.64
CA ALA A 40 -29.45 10.16 -37.88
C ALA A 40 -28.54 11.39 -37.96
N THR A 41 -28.68 12.10 -39.09
CA THR A 41 -28.07 13.43 -39.32
C THR A 41 -28.92 14.53 -38.69
N ILE A 42 -28.27 15.40 -37.89
CA ILE A 42 -28.88 16.62 -37.34
C ILE A 42 -28.51 17.80 -38.25
N PRO A 43 -29.45 18.65 -38.67
CA PRO A 43 -29.15 19.83 -39.50
C PRO A 43 -28.62 21.01 -38.68
N PRO A 44 -27.79 21.91 -39.26
CA PRO A 44 -27.27 23.06 -38.55
C PRO A 44 -28.28 24.21 -38.48
N ASN A 45 -28.60 24.65 -37.26
CA ASN A 45 -29.38 25.88 -37.06
C ASN A 45 -28.44 27.09 -36.99
N SER A 46 -28.70 28.02 -37.90
CA SER A 46 -28.18 29.38 -37.95
C SER A 46 -28.68 30.22 -36.77
N ILE A 47 -27.77 30.78 -35.93
CA ILE A 47 -28.11 31.78 -34.95
C ILE A 47 -27.44 33.08 -35.29
N SER A 48 -28.31 34.08 -35.62
CA SER A 48 -27.98 35.48 -35.88
C SER A 48 -27.39 36.17 -34.64
N ARG A 49 -26.25 36.87 -34.84
CA ARG A 49 -25.66 37.80 -33.86
C ARG A 49 -26.59 38.98 -33.60
N ARG A 50 -27.05 39.15 -32.37
CA ARG A 50 -27.50 40.45 -31.86
C ARG A 50 -26.57 40.88 -30.71
N HIS A 51 -25.84 41.95 -30.94
CA HIS A 51 -25.14 42.71 -29.91
C HIS A 51 -26.14 43.21 -28.85
N ARG A 52 -25.92 42.83 -27.58
CA ARG A 52 -26.46 43.57 -26.43
C ARG A 52 -25.30 43.81 -25.45
N SER A 53 -25.12 45.09 -25.16
CA SER A 53 -24.23 45.65 -24.15
C SER A 53 -24.49 45.03 -22.77
N SER A 54 -23.45 44.53 -22.13
CA SER A 54 -23.43 44.06 -20.76
C SER A 54 -23.36 45.24 -19.75
N PRO A 55 -24.16 45.20 -18.69
CA PRO A 55 -23.86 46.01 -17.51
C PRO A 55 -22.80 45.29 -16.67
N THR A 56 -21.72 45.96 -16.36
CA THR A 56 -20.71 45.57 -15.38
C THR A 56 -21.37 45.41 -14.01
N ARG A 57 -21.61 44.17 -13.59
CA ARG A 57 -21.86 43.84 -12.19
C ARG A 57 -20.51 43.59 -11.51
N ASN A 58 -20.08 44.54 -10.68
CA ASN A 58 -19.12 44.28 -9.62
C ASN A 58 -19.72 43.21 -8.68
N THR A 59 -19.38 41.96 -8.87
CA THR A 59 -19.59 40.95 -7.87
C THR A 59 -18.43 41.06 -6.88
N PRO A 60 -18.67 41.34 -5.58
CA PRO A 60 -17.60 41.29 -4.61
C PRO A 60 -17.05 39.84 -4.60
N PHE A 61 -15.74 39.69 -4.77
CA PHE A 61 -15.04 38.46 -4.42
C PHE A 61 -15.24 38.26 -2.91
N ILE A 62 -16.25 37.45 -2.56
CA ILE A 62 -16.36 36.92 -1.22
C ILE A 62 -15.19 35.91 -1.15
N PHE A 63 -14.11 36.26 -0.46
CA PHE A 63 -13.18 35.32 0.10
C PHE A 63 -14.00 34.45 1.07
N THR A 64 -14.58 33.38 0.60
CA THR A 64 -15.04 32.32 1.48
C THR A 64 -13.79 31.78 2.16
N HIS A 65 -13.58 32.12 3.43
CA HIS A 65 -12.64 31.43 4.29
C HIS A 65 -13.00 29.94 4.18
N MET A 66 -12.14 29.16 3.52
CA MET A 66 -12.35 27.72 3.45
C MET A 66 -12.19 27.18 4.87
N THR A 67 -13.24 26.54 5.39
CA THR A 67 -13.24 25.92 6.71
C THR A 67 -12.10 24.91 6.77
N ARG A 68 -11.22 25.01 7.80
CA ARG A 68 -10.08 24.10 7.96
C ARG A 68 -10.55 22.68 8.27
N ASN A 69 -9.90 21.70 7.67
CA ASN A 69 -10.11 20.28 7.94
C ASN A 69 -9.02 19.74 8.86
N ILE A 70 -9.40 19.32 10.04
CA ILE A 70 -8.49 18.81 11.07
C ILE A 70 -8.68 17.30 11.22
N ALA A 71 -7.66 16.53 10.90
CA ALA A 71 -7.68 15.09 11.11
C ALA A 71 -7.46 14.76 12.59
N ILE A 72 -8.39 14.03 13.18
CA ILE A 72 -8.32 13.54 14.56
C ILE A 72 -8.00 12.05 14.55
N VAL A 73 -6.72 11.71 14.76
CA VAL A 73 -6.27 10.31 14.77
C VAL A 73 -6.47 9.71 16.16
N LEU A 74 -7.47 8.83 16.29
CA LEU A 74 -7.85 8.18 17.55
C LEU A 74 -6.95 6.98 17.84
N ALA A 75 -6.01 7.15 18.77
CA ALA A 75 -5.01 6.16 19.19
C ALA A 75 -5.13 5.77 20.69
N GLY A 76 -6.26 6.05 21.33
CA GLY A 76 -6.49 5.81 22.77
C GLY A 76 -6.65 4.33 23.18
N GLY A 77 -6.92 3.43 22.24
CA GLY A 77 -7.24 2.03 22.52
C GLY A 77 -6.04 1.21 23.01
N VAL A 78 -6.21 0.44 24.08
CA VAL A 78 -5.19 -0.47 24.65
C VAL A 78 -5.12 -1.84 23.97
N GLY A 79 -6.06 -2.19 23.09
CA GLY A 79 -5.99 -3.42 22.29
C GLY A 79 -6.25 -4.72 23.05
N SER A 80 -7.08 -4.72 24.09
CA SER A 80 -7.36 -5.86 24.97
C SER A 80 -7.75 -7.17 24.26
N ARG A 81 -8.36 -7.08 23.06
CA ARG A 81 -8.78 -8.25 22.26
C ARG A 81 -7.63 -9.00 21.58
N LEU A 82 -6.46 -8.38 21.45
CA LEU A 82 -5.28 -9.00 20.82
C LEU A 82 -4.45 -9.85 21.79
N GLY A 83 -4.67 -9.72 23.13
CA GLY A 83 -3.93 -10.50 24.13
C GLY A 83 -2.42 -10.22 24.19
N MET A 84 -1.97 -9.09 23.64
CA MET A 84 -0.55 -8.73 23.54
C MET A 84 -0.21 -7.58 24.50
N SER A 85 1.05 -7.50 24.92
CA SER A 85 1.56 -6.47 25.84
C SER A 85 1.69 -5.09 25.21
N THR A 86 1.81 -5.01 23.89
CA THR A 86 1.96 -3.77 23.12
C THR A 86 0.63 -3.35 22.50
N PRO A 87 0.22 -2.07 22.60
CA PRO A 87 -0.98 -1.59 21.93
C PRO A 87 -0.90 -1.75 20.42
N LYS A 88 -2.03 -2.14 19.81
CA LYS A 88 -2.12 -2.53 18.39
C LYS A 88 -1.68 -1.45 17.39
N GLN A 89 -1.83 -0.17 17.74
CA GLN A 89 -1.38 0.94 16.90
C GLN A 89 0.14 1.01 16.71
N PHE A 90 0.90 0.38 17.61
CA PHE A 90 2.37 0.32 17.54
C PHE A 90 2.91 -0.96 16.90
N PHE A 91 2.03 -1.87 16.46
CA PHE A 91 2.48 -3.03 15.69
C PHE A 91 3.05 -2.61 14.35
N LYS A 92 4.11 -3.29 13.94
CA LYS A 92 4.69 -3.10 12.62
C LYS A 92 3.97 -3.98 11.59
N VAL A 93 3.56 -3.35 10.49
CA VAL A 93 2.99 -3.96 9.30
C VAL A 93 3.70 -3.32 8.11
N ALA A 94 4.15 -4.10 7.16
CA ALA A 94 4.90 -3.60 5.99
C ALA A 94 6.03 -2.61 6.35
N GLY A 95 6.78 -2.93 7.42
CA GLY A 95 7.97 -2.17 7.84
C GLY A 95 7.73 -0.94 8.72
N LYS A 96 6.48 -0.45 8.88
CA LYS A 96 6.12 0.71 9.71
C LYS A 96 5.08 0.34 10.77
N MET A 97 4.99 1.12 11.83
CA MET A 97 3.89 0.98 12.79
C MET A 97 2.55 1.32 12.13
N VAL A 98 1.48 0.67 12.59
CA VAL A 98 0.12 0.88 12.07
C VAL A 98 -0.28 2.35 12.13
N ILE A 99 0.01 3.04 13.23
CA ILE A 99 -0.26 4.48 13.40
C ILE A 99 0.54 5.34 12.40
N GLU A 100 1.77 4.96 12.06
CA GLU A 100 2.60 5.70 11.11
C GLU A 100 2.00 5.68 9.70
N HIS A 101 1.51 4.52 9.26
CA HIS A 101 0.81 4.42 7.97
C HIS A 101 -0.43 5.33 7.92
N THR A 102 -1.20 5.36 9.00
CA THR A 102 -2.39 6.19 9.10
C THR A 102 -2.02 7.67 9.01
N ILE A 103 -1.09 8.14 9.86
CA ILE A 103 -0.70 9.55 9.89
C ILE A 103 -0.07 9.97 8.56
N ASP A 104 0.81 9.14 7.97
CA ASP A 104 1.40 9.38 6.65
C ASP A 104 0.36 9.66 5.56
N THR A 105 -0.81 9.02 5.63
CA THR A 105 -1.86 9.20 4.63
C THR A 105 -2.52 10.57 4.78
N PHE A 106 -2.81 11.00 6.02
CA PHE A 106 -3.36 12.33 6.30
C PHE A 106 -2.34 13.45 6.10
N GLU A 107 -1.06 13.24 6.48
CA GLU A 107 0.02 14.22 6.29
C GLU A 107 0.20 14.58 4.80
N ARG A 108 0.07 13.59 3.91
CA ARG A 108 0.22 13.78 2.45
C ARG A 108 -1.03 14.33 1.77
N ASN A 109 -2.18 14.34 2.43
CA ASN A 109 -3.42 14.78 1.80
C ASN A 109 -3.49 16.33 1.76
N PRO A 110 -3.70 16.93 0.57
CA PRO A 110 -3.71 18.40 0.44
C PRO A 110 -4.92 19.08 1.08
N HIS A 111 -6.03 18.35 1.32
CA HIS A 111 -7.25 18.87 1.91
C HIS A 111 -7.27 18.82 3.44
N ILE A 112 -6.24 18.26 4.06
CA ILE A 112 -6.06 18.23 5.52
C ILE A 112 -5.08 19.33 5.91
N ASP A 113 -5.51 20.26 6.76
CA ASP A 113 -4.71 21.40 7.19
C ASP A 113 -3.88 21.10 8.44
N GLU A 114 -4.44 20.30 9.35
CA GLU A 114 -3.85 19.99 10.65
C GLU A 114 -4.17 18.55 11.06
N ILE A 115 -3.30 17.94 11.88
CA ILE A 115 -3.51 16.63 12.49
C ILE A 115 -3.39 16.78 14.00
N ALA A 116 -4.39 16.27 14.74
CA ALA A 116 -4.33 16.05 16.16
C ALA A 116 -4.36 14.55 16.47
N ILE A 117 -3.48 14.07 17.32
CA ILE A 117 -3.41 12.66 17.71
C ILE A 117 -3.97 12.54 19.13
N VAL A 118 -4.99 11.71 19.33
CA VAL A 118 -5.54 11.45 20.66
C VAL A 118 -5.02 10.11 21.14
N SER A 119 -4.05 10.14 22.04
CA SER A 119 -3.35 8.95 22.55
C SER A 119 -3.81 8.56 23.95
N ASN A 120 -3.68 7.28 24.28
CA ASN A 120 -3.77 6.84 25.67
C ASN A 120 -2.71 7.59 26.49
N PRO A 121 -3.04 8.11 27.68
CA PRO A 121 -2.11 8.87 28.54
C PRO A 121 -0.77 8.20 28.82
N TYR A 122 -0.73 6.87 28.87
CA TYR A 122 0.51 6.11 29.11
C TYR A 122 1.48 6.08 27.92
N TYR A 123 1.01 6.41 26.71
CA TYR A 123 1.79 6.30 25.47
C TYR A 123 1.98 7.64 24.75
N VAL A 124 1.70 8.77 25.43
CA VAL A 124 1.88 10.11 24.85
C VAL A 124 3.34 10.34 24.45
N ALA A 125 4.29 10.02 25.33
CA ALA A 125 5.71 10.16 25.04
C ALA A 125 6.19 9.29 23.87
N ASP A 126 5.63 8.08 23.72
CA ASP A 126 5.92 7.22 22.57
C ASP A 126 5.44 7.85 21.27
N VAL A 127 4.22 8.43 21.27
CA VAL A 127 3.64 9.13 20.12
C VAL A 127 4.47 10.38 19.79
N GLU A 128 4.89 11.17 20.78
CA GLU A 128 5.76 12.33 20.56
C GLU A 128 7.08 11.93 19.88
N ASN A 129 7.71 10.85 20.34
CA ASN A 129 8.92 10.31 19.73
C ASN A 129 8.69 9.84 18.28
N ILE A 130 7.53 9.22 18.00
CA ILE A 130 7.16 8.80 16.65
C ILE A 130 6.97 10.03 15.74
N VAL A 131 6.30 11.07 16.21
CA VAL A 131 6.08 12.32 15.47
C VAL A 131 7.42 12.99 15.14
N LEU A 132 8.31 13.13 16.12
CA LEU A 132 9.63 13.73 15.92
C LEU A 132 10.47 12.94 14.90
N ARG A 133 10.47 11.62 15.00
CA ARG A 133 11.23 10.74 14.08
C ARG A 133 10.75 10.85 12.64
N ASN A 134 9.43 10.94 12.41
CA ASN A 134 8.87 11.00 11.07
C ASN A 134 8.85 12.43 10.48
N GLY A 135 9.06 13.48 11.29
CA GLY A 135 9.14 14.87 10.82
C GLY A 135 7.84 15.39 10.22
N TRP A 136 6.67 14.88 10.65
CA TRP A 136 5.38 15.34 10.17
C TRP A 136 5.13 16.80 10.51
N THR A 137 4.70 17.58 9.53
CA THR A 137 4.55 19.02 9.65
C THR A 137 3.13 19.45 10.03
N LYS A 138 2.12 18.63 9.71
CA LYS A 138 0.72 18.88 10.02
C LYS A 138 0.31 18.45 11.43
N VAL A 139 1.09 17.60 12.10
CA VAL A 139 0.81 17.20 13.48
C VAL A 139 1.09 18.38 14.42
N LYS A 140 0.02 18.99 14.95
CA LYS A 140 0.11 20.19 15.83
C LYS A 140 -0.25 19.89 17.27
N LYS A 141 -1.11 18.91 17.54
CA LYS A 141 -1.57 18.59 18.89
C LYS A 141 -1.44 17.08 19.16
N ILE A 142 -0.96 16.73 20.35
CA ILE A 142 -1.01 15.36 20.90
C ILE A 142 -1.83 15.46 22.19
N LEU A 143 -3.02 14.88 22.15
CA LEU A 143 -4.04 15.00 23.18
C LEU A 143 -4.11 13.70 23.99
N LYS A 144 -4.52 13.80 25.25
CA LYS A 144 -4.77 12.63 26.11
C LYS A 144 -6.20 12.17 25.90
N GLY A 145 -6.37 10.93 25.48
CA GLY A 145 -7.68 10.26 25.44
C GLY A 145 -8.14 9.82 26.83
N GLY A 146 -9.37 9.40 26.91
CA GLY A 146 -9.95 8.89 28.13
C GLY A 146 -10.13 7.37 28.12
N LYS A 147 -11.03 6.87 28.99
CA LYS A 147 -11.28 5.45 29.17
C LYS A 147 -12.10 4.85 28.04
N GLU A 148 -13.10 5.59 27.58
CA GLU A 148 -13.99 5.19 26.51
C GLU A 148 -13.64 5.90 25.20
N ARG A 149 -14.23 5.43 24.07
CA ARG A 149 -13.97 6.03 22.76
C ARG A 149 -14.46 7.49 22.71
N TYR A 150 -15.64 7.75 23.26
CA TYR A 150 -16.22 9.10 23.28
C TYR A 150 -15.40 10.10 24.12
N ASP A 151 -14.70 9.65 25.18
CA ASP A 151 -13.77 10.52 25.92
C ASP A 151 -12.64 11.05 25.03
N SER A 152 -12.18 10.20 24.12
CA SER A 152 -11.14 10.59 23.15
C SER A 152 -11.69 11.59 22.12
N SER A 153 -12.93 11.41 21.67
CA SER A 153 -13.61 12.37 20.78
C SER A 153 -13.82 13.71 21.47
N LEU A 154 -14.26 13.71 22.74
CA LEU A 154 -14.42 14.91 23.55
C LEU A 154 -13.11 15.65 23.78
N SER A 155 -12.01 14.93 24.04
CA SER A 155 -10.69 15.55 24.17
C SER A 155 -10.31 16.35 22.93
N ALA A 156 -10.63 15.82 21.74
CA ALA A 156 -10.42 16.54 20.49
C ALA A 156 -11.38 17.73 20.34
N ILE A 157 -12.66 17.55 20.59
CA ILE A 157 -13.67 18.63 20.51
C ILE A 157 -13.27 19.80 21.40
N HIS A 158 -12.96 19.54 22.68
CA HIS A 158 -12.55 20.58 23.64
C HIS A 158 -11.24 21.28 23.24
N ALA A 159 -10.32 20.57 22.55
CA ALA A 159 -9.05 21.17 22.10
C ALA A 159 -9.23 22.22 20.98
N TYR A 160 -10.41 22.27 20.36
CA TYR A 160 -10.77 23.22 19.30
C TYR A 160 -11.97 24.10 19.68
N GLU A 161 -12.55 23.96 20.88
CA GLU A 161 -13.59 24.87 21.38
C GLU A 161 -13.06 26.31 21.45
N GLY A 162 -13.87 27.24 20.93
CA GLY A 162 -13.52 28.68 20.91
C GLY A 162 -12.65 29.10 19.73
N GLU A 163 -12.25 28.19 18.86
CA GLU A 163 -11.69 28.52 17.55
C GLU A 163 -12.82 28.91 16.56
N GLU A 164 -12.44 29.49 15.40
CA GLU A 164 -13.36 29.63 14.28
C GLU A 164 -13.91 28.24 13.86
N GLU A 165 -15.05 28.23 13.13
CA GLU A 165 -15.65 26.96 12.67
C GLU A 165 -14.65 26.11 11.89
N VAL A 166 -14.43 24.89 12.32
CA VAL A 166 -13.54 23.91 11.70
C VAL A 166 -14.27 22.58 11.49
N ASN A 167 -13.78 21.78 10.57
CA ASN A 167 -14.23 20.41 10.38
C ASN A 167 -13.30 19.47 11.13
N LEU A 168 -13.86 18.58 11.96
CA LEU A 168 -13.14 17.53 12.65
C LEU A 168 -13.36 16.19 11.90
N VAL A 169 -12.26 15.59 11.42
CA VAL A 169 -12.25 14.34 10.64
C VAL A 169 -11.69 13.23 11.53
N PHE A 170 -12.55 12.53 12.24
CA PHE A 170 -12.17 11.48 13.19
C PHE A 170 -11.81 10.19 12.47
N HIS A 171 -10.62 9.66 12.74
CA HIS A 171 -10.16 8.42 12.14
C HIS A 171 -9.48 7.49 13.15
N ASP A 172 -9.81 6.20 13.09
CA ASP A 172 -9.14 5.19 13.92
C ASP A 172 -7.66 5.04 13.49
N ALA A 173 -6.71 5.26 14.39
CA ALA A 173 -5.27 5.03 14.15
C ALA A 173 -4.96 3.62 13.63
N VAL A 174 -5.87 2.68 13.81
CA VAL A 174 -5.75 1.28 13.46
C VAL A 174 -6.49 0.88 12.16
N ARG A 175 -6.77 1.85 11.30
CA ARG A 175 -7.20 1.65 9.90
C ARG A 175 -6.15 2.21 8.93
N PRO A 176 -4.98 1.57 8.86
CA PRO A 176 -3.82 2.12 8.15
C PRO A 176 -3.96 2.11 6.63
N LEU A 177 -5.03 1.52 6.11
CA LEU A 177 -5.30 1.41 4.68
C LEU A 177 -6.38 2.39 4.19
N VAL A 178 -6.67 3.46 4.93
CA VAL A 178 -7.47 4.57 4.39
C VAL A 178 -6.80 5.12 3.11
N SER A 179 -7.59 5.35 2.06
CA SER A 179 -7.05 5.86 0.79
C SER A 179 -7.17 7.38 0.70
N GLN A 180 -6.36 8.01 -0.15
CA GLN A 180 -6.48 9.44 -0.47
C GLN A 180 -7.89 9.76 -0.98
N ARG A 181 -8.45 8.89 -1.85
CA ARG A 181 -9.81 9.03 -2.37
C ARG A 181 -10.85 9.18 -1.26
N ILE A 182 -10.81 8.33 -0.24
CA ILE A 182 -11.77 8.42 0.87
C ILE A 182 -11.63 9.75 1.60
N ILE A 183 -10.41 10.23 1.84
CA ILE A 183 -10.18 11.52 2.51
C ILE A 183 -10.67 12.67 1.63
N ASP A 184 -10.36 12.64 0.34
CA ASP A 184 -10.77 13.65 -0.63
C ASP A 184 -12.31 13.73 -0.71
N ASP A 185 -12.99 12.57 -0.87
CA ASP A 185 -14.45 12.49 -0.94
C ASP A 185 -15.12 13.02 0.35
N VAL A 186 -14.54 12.73 1.53
CA VAL A 186 -15.02 13.26 2.82
C VAL A 186 -14.86 14.77 2.90
N CYS A 187 -13.69 15.30 2.51
CA CYS A 187 -13.45 16.75 2.51
C CYS A 187 -14.34 17.48 1.51
N GLU A 188 -14.59 16.90 0.34
CA GLU A 188 -15.53 17.43 -0.65
C GLU A 188 -16.96 17.44 -0.11
N ALA A 189 -17.41 16.36 0.52
CA ALA A 189 -18.75 16.27 1.10
C ALA A 189 -18.97 17.30 2.22
N LEU A 190 -17.93 17.64 3.01
CA LEU A 190 -17.99 18.68 4.05
C LEU A 190 -18.23 20.10 3.51
N LEU A 191 -18.06 20.34 2.22
CA LEU A 191 -18.42 21.63 1.61
C LEU A 191 -19.93 21.88 1.63
N THR A 192 -20.74 20.82 1.64
CA THR A 192 -22.19 20.89 1.51
C THR A 192 -22.96 20.19 2.64
N HIS A 193 -22.29 19.34 3.43
CA HIS A 193 -22.89 18.58 4.52
C HIS A 193 -22.16 18.86 5.83
N GLU A 194 -22.86 18.70 6.95
CA GLU A 194 -22.34 19.03 8.28
C GLU A 194 -21.88 17.81 9.08
N ALA A 195 -22.33 16.60 8.66
CA ALA A 195 -21.97 15.33 9.27
C ALA A 195 -21.83 14.26 8.18
N ILE A 196 -20.75 13.48 8.24
CA ILE A 196 -20.35 12.51 7.21
C ILE A 196 -19.94 11.19 7.88
N ASP A 197 -20.40 10.07 7.32
CA ASP A 197 -19.92 8.72 7.66
C ASP A 197 -19.38 8.01 6.42
N VAL A 198 -18.27 7.30 6.57
CA VAL A 198 -17.71 6.44 5.51
C VAL A 198 -18.23 5.03 5.71
N THR A 199 -18.90 4.49 4.69
CA THR A 199 -19.57 3.19 4.79
C THR A 199 -19.29 2.27 3.62
N VAL A 200 -19.42 0.96 3.85
CA VAL A 200 -19.43 -0.07 2.80
C VAL A 200 -20.67 -0.95 2.94
N PRO A 201 -21.26 -1.46 1.84
CA PRO A 201 -22.41 -2.36 1.92
C PRO A 201 -22.11 -3.60 2.78
N ALA A 202 -23.09 -4.06 3.55
CA ALA A 202 -22.97 -5.33 4.25
C ALA A 202 -23.01 -6.50 3.26
N VAL A 203 -21.95 -7.34 3.25
CA VAL A 203 -21.86 -8.51 2.38
C VAL A 203 -22.45 -9.76 2.98
N ASP A 204 -22.37 -9.90 4.31
CA ASP A 204 -22.94 -11.01 5.05
C ASP A 204 -24.40 -10.74 5.42
N THR A 205 -25.16 -11.79 5.69
CA THR A 205 -26.50 -11.68 6.28
C THR A 205 -26.36 -11.23 7.73
N ILE A 206 -26.95 -10.08 8.07
CA ILE A 206 -26.99 -9.58 9.44
C ILE A 206 -28.21 -10.18 10.13
N ILE A 207 -28.03 -10.66 11.34
CA ILE A 207 -29.06 -11.31 12.16
C ILE A 207 -29.19 -10.52 13.45
N GLU A 208 -30.39 -10.14 13.80
CA GLU A 208 -30.74 -9.70 15.14
C GLU A 208 -31.04 -10.93 15.99
N ALA A 209 -30.30 -11.09 17.08
CA ALA A 209 -30.47 -12.22 17.99
C ALA A 209 -31.08 -11.75 19.32
N GLU A 210 -32.00 -12.55 19.81
CA GLU A 210 -32.53 -12.44 21.17
C GLU A 210 -32.33 -13.79 21.84
N ASP A 211 -31.62 -13.79 22.97
CA ASP A 211 -31.07 -14.99 23.58
C ASP A 211 -30.28 -15.83 22.54
N ASP A 212 -30.58 -17.10 22.36
CA ASP A 212 -29.93 -18.00 21.41
C ASP A 212 -30.74 -18.19 20.09
N HIS A 213 -31.70 -17.31 19.82
CA HIS A 213 -32.62 -17.42 18.67
C HIS A 213 -32.50 -16.21 17.75
N ILE A 214 -32.86 -16.41 16.48
CA ILE A 214 -32.97 -15.31 15.52
C ILE A 214 -34.25 -14.54 15.80
N ALA A 215 -34.14 -13.28 16.20
CA ALA A 215 -35.27 -12.38 16.39
C ALA A 215 -35.71 -11.77 15.03
N SER A 216 -34.77 -11.29 14.23
CA SER A 216 -35.06 -10.77 12.89
C SER A 216 -33.88 -10.91 11.95
N ILE A 217 -34.15 -10.81 10.65
CA ILE A 217 -33.13 -10.71 9.59
C ILE A 217 -33.47 -9.46 8.78
N PRO A 218 -32.78 -8.32 9.03
CA PRO A 218 -33.02 -7.09 8.31
C PRO A 218 -32.71 -7.19 6.82
N ASP A 219 -33.37 -6.38 5.99
CA ASP A 219 -33.08 -6.30 4.56
C ASP A 219 -31.65 -5.80 4.31
N ARG A 220 -30.78 -6.69 3.86
CA ARG A 220 -29.36 -6.42 3.62
C ARG A 220 -29.12 -5.28 2.64
N SER A 221 -30.03 -5.03 1.70
CA SER A 221 -29.87 -3.95 0.71
C SER A 221 -29.84 -2.56 1.37
N ARG A 222 -30.34 -2.44 2.59
CA ARG A 222 -30.39 -1.21 3.37
C ARG A 222 -29.29 -1.13 4.43
N LEU A 223 -28.45 -2.17 4.58
CA LEU A 223 -27.46 -2.25 5.63
C LEU A 223 -26.08 -1.86 5.12
N GLN A 224 -25.45 -0.95 5.85
CA GLN A 224 -24.09 -0.50 5.62
C GLN A 224 -23.23 -0.80 6.87
N ARG A 225 -21.96 -1.07 6.66
CA ARG A 225 -20.96 -1.19 7.73
C ARG A 225 -20.21 0.14 7.84
N GLY A 226 -20.31 0.82 8.99
CA GLY A 226 -19.58 2.06 9.27
C GLY A 226 -18.08 1.82 9.32
N GLN A 227 -17.35 2.74 8.72
CA GLN A 227 -15.90 2.82 8.77
C GLN A 227 -15.49 4.15 9.44
N THR A 228 -14.25 4.55 9.28
CA THR A 228 -13.76 5.91 9.48
C THR A 228 -12.92 6.30 8.28
N PRO A 229 -12.82 7.60 7.92
CA PRO A 229 -13.18 8.79 8.71
C PRO A 229 -14.68 8.97 8.93
N GLN A 230 -15.01 9.53 10.12
CA GLN A 230 -16.30 10.17 10.41
C GLN A 230 -16.02 11.66 10.58
N ALA A 231 -16.75 12.52 9.89
CA ALA A 231 -16.40 13.94 9.88
C ALA A 231 -17.60 14.83 10.19
N PHE A 232 -17.33 15.91 10.91
CA PHE A 232 -18.36 16.81 11.41
C PHE A 232 -17.86 18.25 11.44
N ARG A 233 -18.77 19.21 11.28
CA ARG A 233 -18.53 20.57 11.75
C ARG A 233 -18.38 20.58 13.27
N LEU A 234 -17.45 21.36 13.79
CA LEU A 234 -17.21 21.43 15.23
C LEU A 234 -18.47 21.80 16.01
N SER A 235 -19.23 22.78 15.51
CA SER A 235 -20.49 23.22 16.12
C SER A 235 -21.50 22.07 16.25
N VAL A 236 -21.63 21.23 15.23
CA VAL A 236 -22.58 20.10 15.19
C VAL A 236 -22.17 19.03 16.20
N ILE A 237 -20.94 18.55 16.15
CA ILE A 237 -20.52 17.46 17.05
C ILE A 237 -20.46 17.90 18.52
N SER A 238 -20.08 19.15 18.79
CA SER A 238 -20.10 19.72 20.14
C SER A 238 -21.51 19.77 20.70
N GLU A 239 -22.48 20.28 19.93
CA GLU A 239 -23.88 20.34 20.35
C GLU A 239 -24.48 18.94 20.54
N ALA A 240 -24.16 18.01 19.66
CA ALA A 240 -24.63 16.63 19.77
C ALA A 240 -24.18 15.98 21.09
N TYR A 241 -22.92 16.15 21.48
CA TYR A 241 -22.42 15.64 22.76
C TYR A 241 -23.00 16.40 23.96
N LYS A 242 -23.22 17.72 23.89
CA LYS A 242 -23.89 18.48 24.95
C LYS A 242 -25.30 17.95 25.22
N ARG A 243 -26.07 17.66 24.16
CA ARG A 243 -27.41 17.06 24.29
C ARG A 243 -27.32 15.62 24.83
N ALA A 244 -26.36 14.84 24.36
CA ALA A 244 -26.17 13.46 24.78
C ALA A 244 -25.89 13.31 26.26
N PHE A 245 -25.10 14.19 26.87
CA PHE A 245 -24.80 14.15 28.31
C PHE A 245 -25.97 14.56 29.21
N ASN A 246 -27.04 15.10 28.66
CA ASN A 246 -28.29 15.28 29.40
C ASN A 246 -29.15 14.01 29.43
N ASP A 247 -28.80 12.95 28.70
CA ASP A 247 -29.49 11.65 28.73
C ASP A 247 -28.80 10.72 29.74
N PRO A 248 -29.48 10.38 30.87
CA PRO A 248 -28.93 9.44 31.86
C PRO A 248 -28.64 8.02 31.31
N GLN A 249 -29.24 7.69 30.16
CA GLN A 249 -29.05 6.42 29.45
C GLN A 249 -28.08 6.54 28.27
N PHE A 250 -27.18 7.55 28.29
CA PHE A 250 -26.20 7.75 27.24
C PHE A 250 -25.39 6.50 26.98
N LYS A 251 -25.57 5.94 25.80
CA LYS A 251 -24.79 4.81 25.29
C LYS A 251 -24.69 4.93 23.78
N VAL A 252 -23.48 5.03 23.29
CA VAL A 252 -23.18 5.14 21.85
C VAL A 252 -21.97 4.29 21.49
N THR A 253 -21.92 3.88 20.23
CA THR A 253 -20.83 3.05 19.68
C THR A 253 -19.81 3.89 18.93
N ASP A 254 -20.24 5.01 18.34
CA ASP A 254 -19.42 5.91 17.52
C ASP A 254 -19.98 7.35 17.49
N ASP A 255 -19.26 8.27 16.85
CA ASP A 255 -19.61 9.69 16.82
C ASP A 255 -20.82 9.98 15.93
N CYS A 256 -21.00 9.23 14.82
CA CYS A 256 -22.20 9.35 13.98
C CYS A 256 -23.47 8.95 14.74
N GLY A 257 -23.40 7.91 15.58
CA GLY A 257 -24.51 7.49 16.44
C GLY A 257 -24.94 8.58 17.43
N VAL A 258 -24.01 9.43 17.89
CA VAL A 258 -24.34 10.60 18.73
C VAL A 258 -25.15 11.60 17.93
N VAL A 259 -24.71 11.97 16.73
CA VAL A 259 -25.43 12.94 15.88
C VAL A 259 -26.79 12.40 15.49
N VAL A 260 -26.90 11.17 15.01
CA VAL A 260 -28.17 10.56 14.59
C VAL A 260 -29.19 10.54 15.73
N LYS A 261 -28.76 10.22 16.98
CA LYS A 261 -29.67 10.11 18.12
C LYS A 261 -30.06 11.48 18.69
N TYR A 262 -29.12 12.40 18.83
CA TYR A 262 -29.32 13.64 19.60
C TYR A 262 -29.47 14.90 18.73
N MET A 263 -29.18 14.79 17.43
CA MET A 263 -29.42 15.86 16.44
C MET A 263 -30.09 15.31 15.17
N PRO A 264 -31.29 14.71 15.29
CA PRO A 264 -31.98 14.09 14.15
C PRO A 264 -32.31 15.09 13.02
N GLU A 265 -32.23 16.39 13.29
CA GLU A 265 -32.36 17.46 12.30
C GLU A 265 -31.15 17.58 11.38
N VAL A 266 -29.97 17.03 11.76
CA VAL A 266 -28.74 17.03 10.96
C VAL A 266 -28.56 15.66 10.30
N PRO A 267 -28.79 15.53 8.99
CA PRO A 267 -28.60 14.28 8.30
C PRO A 267 -27.11 13.94 8.18
N VAL A 268 -26.76 12.69 8.48
CA VAL A 268 -25.40 12.17 8.27
C VAL A 268 -25.30 11.66 6.83
N HIS A 269 -24.47 12.33 6.02
CA HIS A 269 -24.22 11.96 4.63
C HIS A 269 -23.28 10.76 4.54
N LEU A 270 -23.56 9.81 3.60
CA LEU A 270 -22.75 8.61 3.43
C LEU A 270 -21.75 8.77 2.28
N VAL A 271 -20.47 8.60 2.57
CA VAL A 271 -19.39 8.51 1.60
C VAL A 271 -18.99 7.04 1.40
N ALA A 272 -18.76 6.65 0.14
CA ALA A 272 -18.37 5.28 -0.19
C ALA A 272 -16.98 4.94 0.35
N GLY A 273 -16.90 3.96 1.24
CA GLY A 273 -15.65 3.41 1.76
C GLY A 273 -14.98 2.39 0.84
N GLU A 274 -14.05 1.64 1.40
CA GLU A 274 -13.35 0.54 0.73
C GLU A 274 -13.25 -0.67 1.67
N GLU A 275 -13.42 -1.88 1.13
CA GLU A 275 -13.23 -3.12 1.92
C GLU A 275 -11.82 -3.20 2.51
N SER A 276 -10.84 -2.67 1.78
CA SER A 276 -9.45 -2.62 2.25
C SER A 276 -9.23 -1.67 3.43
N ASN A 277 -10.13 -0.70 3.70
CA ASN A 277 -10.05 0.22 4.84
C ASN A 277 -10.51 -0.49 6.13
N MET A 278 -9.94 -1.67 6.37
CA MET A 278 -10.27 -2.52 7.50
C MET A 278 -9.66 -2.01 8.81
N LYS A 279 -10.31 -2.33 9.92
CA LYS A 279 -9.83 -2.03 11.28
C LYS A 279 -9.03 -3.21 11.81
N LEU A 280 -7.79 -2.98 12.25
CA LEU A 280 -7.02 -3.97 13.00
C LEU A 280 -7.70 -4.25 14.35
N THR A 281 -8.35 -5.40 14.45
CA THR A 281 -9.15 -5.78 15.62
C THR A 281 -8.65 -7.07 16.24
N TYR A 282 -8.35 -8.08 15.43
CA TYR A 282 -7.86 -9.39 15.82
C TYR A 282 -6.43 -9.63 15.38
N LYS A 283 -5.78 -10.66 15.93
CA LYS A 283 -4.38 -10.99 15.57
C LYS A 283 -4.24 -11.36 14.10
N GLU A 284 -5.24 -12.03 13.55
CA GLU A 284 -5.29 -12.46 12.15
C GLU A 284 -5.30 -11.27 11.18
N ASP A 285 -5.87 -10.14 11.60
CA ASP A 285 -5.90 -8.91 10.79
C ASP A 285 -4.50 -8.38 10.49
N THR A 286 -3.49 -8.67 11.34
CA THR A 286 -2.10 -8.26 11.07
C THR A 286 -1.55 -8.90 9.81
N TYR A 287 -1.81 -10.18 9.61
CA TYR A 287 -1.40 -10.91 8.40
C TYR A 287 -2.14 -10.42 7.16
N LEU A 288 -3.45 -10.15 7.32
CA LEU A 288 -4.26 -9.63 6.23
C LEU A 288 -3.83 -8.21 5.83
N LEU A 289 -3.57 -7.34 6.80
CA LEU A 289 -3.04 -5.99 6.55
C LEU A 289 -1.68 -6.03 5.85
N ASP A 290 -0.75 -6.85 6.34
CA ASP A 290 0.57 -6.99 5.71
C ASP A 290 0.43 -7.44 4.25
N LYS A 291 -0.47 -8.39 3.98
CA LYS A 291 -0.75 -8.83 2.61
C LYS A 291 -1.41 -7.76 1.75
N LEU A 292 -2.35 -7.00 2.31
CA LEU A 292 -3.00 -5.89 1.60
C LEU A 292 -2.01 -4.76 1.28
N PHE A 293 -1.10 -4.43 2.19
CA PHE A 293 0.00 -3.50 1.91
C PHE A 293 0.89 -4.01 0.77
N GLN A 294 1.26 -5.29 0.80
CA GLN A 294 2.02 -5.91 -0.28
C GLN A 294 1.26 -5.84 -1.63
N LEU A 295 -0.06 -6.02 -1.62
CA LEU A 295 -0.88 -5.97 -2.84
C LEU A 295 -1.14 -4.55 -3.36
N ARG A 296 -1.21 -3.54 -2.46
CA ARG A 296 -1.37 -2.14 -2.88
C ARG A 296 -0.16 -1.63 -3.65
N GLY A 297 1.03 -2.14 -3.38
CA GLY A 297 2.28 -1.65 -3.92
C GLY A 297 2.53 -0.17 -3.59
N CYS A 298 3.75 0.23 -3.48
CA CYS A 298 4.09 1.65 -3.35
C CYS A 298 4.15 2.28 -4.74
N THR A 299 3.34 3.29 -5.02
CA THR A 299 3.45 4.09 -6.25
C THR A 299 4.28 5.32 -5.96
N LEU A 300 5.41 5.46 -6.63
CA LEU A 300 6.28 6.62 -6.47
C LEU A 300 5.74 7.83 -7.24
N PRO A 301 5.77 9.04 -6.65
CA PRO A 301 5.45 10.26 -7.39
C PRO A 301 6.45 10.49 -8.52
N PRO A 302 6.11 11.25 -9.58
CA PRO A 302 7.08 11.68 -10.59
C PRO A 302 8.26 12.39 -9.92
N ALA A 303 9.49 12.11 -10.38
CA ALA A 303 10.65 12.87 -9.93
C ALA A 303 10.70 14.22 -10.63
N SER A 304 10.75 15.32 -9.86
CA SER A 304 11.01 16.64 -10.41
C SER A 304 12.48 16.75 -10.89
N ASP A 305 12.78 17.77 -11.67
CA ASP A 305 14.15 17.99 -12.15
C ASP A 305 15.10 18.36 -10.99
N GLU A 306 14.60 19.04 -9.96
CA GLU A 306 15.36 19.32 -8.73
C GLU A 306 15.67 18.01 -7.97
N MET A 307 14.75 17.06 -7.92
CA MET A 307 15.03 15.73 -7.34
C MET A 307 16.09 14.99 -8.15
N LYS A 308 16.02 15.01 -9.48
CA LYS A 308 17.02 14.36 -10.35
C LYS A 308 18.40 14.99 -10.21
N ALA A 309 18.47 16.31 -9.99
CA ALA A 309 19.74 17.00 -9.76
C ALA A 309 20.51 16.46 -8.52
N GLN A 310 19.82 15.86 -7.54
CA GLN A 310 20.43 15.21 -6.38
C GLN A 310 21.27 13.96 -6.75
N LEU A 311 21.14 13.44 -7.96
CA LEU A 311 21.93 12.31 -8.46
C LEU A 311 23.30 12.73 -8.98
N THR A 312 23.49 14.02 -9.29
CA THR A 312 24.76 14.53 -9.83
C THR A 312 25.91 14.27 -8.86
N GLY A 313 26.96 13.62 -9.36
CA GLY A 313 28.14 13.26 -8.58
C GLY A 313 27.93 12.08 -7.62
N LYS A 314 26.75 11.47 -7.56
CA LYS A 314 26.52 10.24 -6.81
C LYS A 314 27.13 9.04 -7.51
N VAL A 315 27.61 8.07 -6.74
CA VAL A 315 28.22 6.84 -7.24
C VAL A 315 27.24 5.68 -7.14
N ALA A 316 26.93 5.05 -8.28
CA ALA A 316 26.01 3.93 -8.37
C ALA A 316 26.70 2.67 -8.93
N VAL A 317 26.43 1.53 -8.29
CA VAL A 317 26.85 0.20 -8.76
C VAL A 317 25.62 -0.57 -9.22
N VAL A 318 25.64 -1.05 -10.47
CA VAL A 318 24.53 -1.82 -11.07
C VAL A 318 25.00 -3.22 -11.41
N PHE A 319 24.59 -4.20 -10.62
CA PHE A 319 24.73 -5.62 -10.96
C PHE A 319 23.62 -6.04 -11.94
N GLY A 320 24.00 -6.79 -13.00
CA GLY A 320 23.08 -7.11 -14.09
C GLY A 320 22.92 -5.98 -15.11
N GLY A 321 23.87 -5.02 -15.15
CA GLY A 321 23.81 -3.82 -15.99
C GLY A 321 24.14 -4.02 -17.48
N SER A 322 24.18 -5.27 -17.99
CA SER A 322 24.56 -5.54 -19.38
C SER A 322 23.45 -5.28 -20.40
N TYR A 323 22.19 -5.51 -20.05
CA TYR A 323 21.02 -5.34 -20.92
C TYR A 323 19.73 -5.19 -20.10
N GLY A 324 18.63 -4.83 -20.76
CA GLY A 324 17.29 -4.70 -20.17
C GLY A 324 17.26 -3.69 -19.03
N ILE A 325 16.48 -3.97 -17.98
CA ILE A 325 16.22 -3.04 -16.89
C ILE A 325 17.51 -2.47 -16.27
N GLY A 326 18.53 -3.32 -16.06
CA GLY A 326 19.78 -2.88 -15.44
C GLY A 326 20.56 -1.90 -16.31
N LYS A 327 20.62 -2.15 -17.62
CA LYS A 327 21.24 -1.23 -18.58
C LYS A 327 20.49 0.10 -18.61
N ASP A 328 19.17 0.06 -18.76
CA ASP A 328 18.35 1.26 -18.86
C ASP A 328 18.40 2.09 -17.56
N THR A 329 18.46 1.42 -16.40
CA THR A 329 18.70 2.09 -15.11
C THR A 329 20.06 2.80 -15.07
N ALA A 330 21.10 2.12 -15.54
CA ALA A 330 22.43 2.71 -15.58
C ALA A 330 22.50 3.93 -16.53
N ASP A 331 21.83 3.83 -17.67
CA ASP A 331 21.81 4.91 -18.66
C ASP A 331 21.04 6.14 -18.14
N GLN A 332 19.89 5.94 -17.47
CA GLN A 332 19.14 7.03 -16.85
C GLN A 332 19.89 7.70 -15.69
N LEU A 333 20.61 6.93 -14.86
CA LEU A 333 21.45 7.48 -13.80
C LEU A 333 22.61 8.30 -14.35
N ARG A 334 23.26 7.83 -15.42
CA ARG A 334 24.31 8.59 -16.12
C ARG A 334 23.76 9.88 -16.71
N ALA A 335 22.59 9.83 -17.36
CA ALA A 335 21.93 11.01 -17.91
C ALA A 335 21.57 12.05 -16.82
N ALA A 336 21.37 11.61 -15.58
CA ALA A 336 21.16 12.47 -14.42
C ALA A 336 22.46 12.91 -13.71
N GLY A 337 23.63 12.64 -14.30
CA GLY A 337 24.93 13.09 -13.79
C GLY A 337 25.57 12.19 -12.72
N ALA A 338 25.07 10.97 -12.51
CA ALA A 338 25.69 10.02 -11.60
C ALA A 338 26.88 9.27 -12.24
N HIS A 339 27.87 8.89 -11.42
CA HIS A 339 28.96 8.00 -11.80
C HIS A 339 28.49 6.55 -11.67
N VAL A 340 28.34 5.85 -12.81
CA VAL A 340 27.69 4.52 -12.82
C VAL A 340 28.64 3.43 -13.30
N HIS A 341 28.82 2.41 -12.45
CA HIS A 341 29.61 1.22 -12.71
C HIS A 341 28.72 0.00 -12.86
N CYS A 342 28.84 -0.68 -14.02
CA CYS A 342 28.03 -1.84 -14.36
C CYS A 342 28.83 -3.14 -14.26
N PHE A 343 28.25 -4.14 -13.61
CA PHE A 343 28.83 -5.47 -13.46
C PHE A 343 27.85 -6.56 -13.92
N ALA A 344 28.36 -7.50 -14.70
CA ALA A 344 27.60 -8.68 -15.15
C ALA A 344 28.56 -9.75 -15.68
N ARG A 345 28.10 -10.99 -15.71
CA ARG A 345 28.88 -12.11 -16.28
C ARG A 345 29.32 -11.84 -17.73
N SER A 346 28.45 -11.22 -18.52
CA SER A 346 28.71 -10.88 -19.94
C SER A 346 29.56 -9.64 -20.15
N LEU A 347 29.71 -8.75 -19.16
CA LEU A 347 30.52 -7.53 -19.29
C LEU A 347 31.95 -7.71 -18.80
N ASN A 348 32.10 -8.29 -17.61
CA ASN A 348 33.39 -8.33 -16.89
C ASN A 348 33.53 -9.59 -16.02
N GLY A 349 32.77 -10.65 -16.33
CA GLY A 349 32.84 -11.93 -15.64
C GLY A 349 32.28 -11.95 -14.21
N THR A 350 31.68 -10.86 -13.74
CA THR A 350 31.17 -10.77 -12.36
C THR A 350 29.89 -11.61 -12.19
N ASP A 351 29.92 -12.61 -11.34
CA ASP A 351 28.77 -13.41 -10.94
C ASP A 351 28.31 -13.03 -9.53
N VAL A 352 27.09 -12.51 -9.41
CA VAL A 352 26.49 -12.17 -8.09
C VAL A 352 26.32 -13.39 -7.19
N GLY A 353 26.21 -14.59 -7.77
CA GLY A 353 26.19 -15.85 -7.04
C GLY A 353 27.53 -16.16 -6.35
N ASN A 354 28.62 -15.55 -6.77
CA ASN A 354 29.92 -15.65 -6.14
C ASN A 354 30.19 -14.40 -5.27
N ARG A 355 30.24 -14.59 -3.97
CA ARG A 355 30.46 -13.51 -3.01
C ARG A 355 31.76 -12.74 -3.26
N HIS A 356 32.85 -13.44 -3.62
CA HIS A 356 34.16 -12.80 -3.88
C HIS A 356 34.12 -11.90 -5.12
N ASP A 357 33.31 -12.25 -6.14
CA ASP A 357 33.15 -11.40 -7.32
C ASP A 357 32.43 -10.09 -6.95
N VAL A 358 31.38 -10.19 -6.13
CA VAL A 358 30.67 -9.01 -5.60
C VAL A 358 31.58 -8.12 -4.78
N ALA A 359 32.34 -8.70 -3.85
CA ALA A 359 33.29 -7.97 -3.02
C ALA A 359 34.35 -7.23 -3.87
N ARG A 360 34.95 -7.91 -4.88
CA ARG A 360 35.92 -7.29 -5.80
C ARG A 360 35.32 -6.14 -6.59
N ALA A 361 34.08 -6.33 -7.10
CA ALA A 361 33.39 -5.31 -7.87
C ALA A 361 33.15 -4.05 -7.03
N LEU A 362 32.59 -4.18 -5.84
CA LEU A 362 32.33 -3.04 -4.94
C LEU A 362 33.64 -2.37 -4.51
N LYS A 363 34.66 -3.16 -4.13
CA LYS A 363 35.97 -2.61 -3.76
C LYS A 363 36.60 -1.82 -4.90
N SER A 364 36.54 -2.31 -6.14
CA SER A 364 37.11 -1.60 -7.30
C SER A 364 36.45 -0.24 -7.54
N VAL A 365 35.15 -0.10 -7.25
CA VAL A 365 34.43 1.17 -7.36
C VAL A 365 34.81 2.08 -6.19
N ALA A 366 34.83 1.56 -4.97
CA ALA A 366 35.19 2.33 -3.80
C ALA A 366 36.64 2.85 -3.86
N ASP A 367 37.57 2.03 -4.34
CA ASP A 367 39.00 2.44 -4.53
C ASP A 367 39.11 3.56 -5.60
N LYS A 368 38.24 3.57 -6.61
CA LYS A 368 38.26 4.55 -7.69
C LYS A 368 37.53 5.86 -7.37
N GLU A 369 36.32 5.75 -6.79
CA GLU A 369 35.41 6.88 -6.60
C GLU A 369 35.42 7.41 -5.15
N GLY A 370 36.01 6.67 -4.22
CA GLY A 370 36.06 7.02 -2.78
C GLY A 370 34.74 6.81 -2.02
N ARG A 371 33.65 6.44 -2.72
CA ARG A 371 32.32 6.27 -2.12
C ARG A 371 31.41 5.38 -2.97
N ILE A 372 30.34 4.86 -2.37
CA ILE A 372 29.21 4.23 -3.06
C ILE A 372 27.92 4.73 -2.42
N ASP A 373 27.07 5.40 -3.18
CA ASP A 373 25.78 5.92 -2.70
C ASP A 373 24.63 4.96 -2.97
N PHE A 374 24.68 4.27 -4.12
CA PHE A 374 23.61 3.40 -4.58
C PHE A 374 24.14 2.05 -5.05
N VAL A 375 23.46 0.99 -4.64
CA VAL A 375 23.69 -0.36 -5.18
C VAL A 375 22.36 -0.90 -5.72
N ILE A 376 22.36 -1.31 -6.97
CA ILE A 376 21.18 -1.83 -7.66
C ILE A 376 21.49 -3.24 -8.17
N ASN A 377 20.72 -4.24 -7.74
CA ASN A 377 20.90 -5.62 -8.22
C ASN A 377 19.71 -6.05 -9.09
N THR A 378 19.90 -6.00 -10.40
CA THR A 378 18.94 -6.48 -11.40
C THR A 378 19.26 -7.88 -11.89
N ALA A 379 20.38 -8.47 -11.45
CA ALA A 379 20.80 -9.80 -11.87
C ALA A 379 19.75 -10.86 -11.48
N GLY A 380 19.43 -11.72 -12.41
CA GLY A 380 18.47 -12.79 -12.17
C GLY A 380 18.37 -13.73 -13.38
N VAL A 381 17.90 -14.93 -13.13
CA VAL A 381 17.62 -15.94 -14.16
C VAL A 381 16.21 -16.48 -14.00
N LEU A 382 15.56 -16.78 -15.11
CA LEU A 382 14.26 -17.43 -15.19
C LEU A 382 14.38 -18.65 -16.09
N ASN A 383 13.98 -19.81 -15.55
CA ASN A 383 13.84 -21.05 -16.28
C ASN A 383 12.39 -21.48 -16.16
N LYS A 384 11.71 -21.65 -17.31
CA LYS A 384 10.31 -22.04 -17.39
C LYS A 384 10.23 -23.51 -17.80
N GLU A 385 10.09 -24.37 -16.79
CA GLU A 385 10.07 -25.82 -16.96
C GLU A 385 9.33 -26.49 -15.80
N PRO A 386 8.67 -27.66 -16.00
CA PRO A 386 8.12 -28.43 -14.89
C PRO A 386 9.22 -28.82 -13.91
N LEU A 387 8.97 -28.72 -12.60
CA LEU A 387 9.97 -29.03 -11.58
C LEU A 387 10.49 -30.48 -11.68
N CYS A 388 9.61 -31.41 -12.06
CA CYS A 388 9.96 -32.84 -12.17
C CYS A 388 10.92 -33.17 -13.32
N THR A 389 11.07 -32.28 -14.30
CA THR A 389 11.99 -32.46 -15.45
C THR A 389 13.20 -31.53 -15.37
N MET A 390 13.20 -30.59 -14.44
CA MET A 390 14.25 -29.57 -14.33
C MET A 390 15.55 -30.21 -13.81
N ASP A 391 16.64 -29.98 -14.52
CA ASP A 391 17.96 -30.41 -14.07
C ASP A 391 18.34 -29.74 -12.74
N TYR A 392 18.91 -30.53 -11.83
CA TYR A 392 19.26 -30.04 -10.49
C TYR A 392 20.32 -28.93 -10.54
N THR A 393 21.23 -28.95 -11.49
CA THR A 393 22.24 -27.91 -11.70
C THR A 393 21.59 -26.57 -12.10
N VAL A 394 20.50 -26.60 -12.88
CA VAL A 394 19.69 -25.43 -13.25
C VAL A 394 18.98 -24.88 -12.01
N ILE A 395 18.44 -25.76 -11.15
CA ILE A 395 17.82 -25.35 -9.88
C ILE A 395 18.85 -24.64 -9.00
N GLN A 396 20.02 -25.26 -8.79
CA GLN A 396 21.09 -24.68 -7.99
C GLN A 396 21.55 -23.32 -8.54
N ALA A 397 21.78 -23.22 -9.85
CA ALA A 397 22.18 -21.98 -10.50
C ALA A 397 21.12 -20.86 -10.36
N ALA A 398 19.83 -21.22 -10.43
CA ALA A 398 18.75 -20.27 -10.25
C ALA A 398 18.69 -19.75 -8.80
N VAL A 399 18.79 -20.64 -7.80
CA VAL A 399 18.83 -20.25 -6.39
C VAL A 399 20.07 -19.41 -6.09
N GLN A 400 21.23 -19.85 -6.60
CA GLN A 400 22.52 -19.18 -6.40
C GLN A 400 22.49 -17.75 -6.97
N THR A 401 21.98 -17.57 -8.19
CA THR A 401 21.92 -16.25 -8.83
C THR A 401 20.85 -15.37 -8.19
N ASN A 402 19.60 -15.90 -8.06
CA ASN A 402 18.47 -15.06 -7.67
C ASN A 402 18.45 -14.73 -6.19
N TYR A 403 18.69 -15.71 -5.31
CA TYR A 403 18.61 -15.52 -3.87
C TYR A 403 19.98 -15.28 -3.23
N MET A 404 20.94 -16.19 -3.40
CA MET A 404 22.27 -16.00 -2.83
C MET A 404 22.97 -14.78 -3.40
N GLY A 405 22.76 -14.48 -4.69
CA GLY A 405 23.23 -13.23 -5.29
C GLY A 405 22.63 -11.97 -4.62
N THR A 406 21.38 -12.01 -4.23
CA THR A 406 20.76 -10.93 -3.45
C THR A 406 21.42 -10.79 -2.06
N VAL A 407 21.62 -11.91 -1.37
CA VAL A 407 22.28 -11.95 -0.04
C VAL A 407 23.73 -11.45 -0.14
N ASN A 408 24.50 -11.93 -1.12
CA ASN A 408 25.89 -11.53 -1.34
C ASN A 408 26.00 -10.02 -1.61
N VAL A 409 25.14 -9.47 -2.47
CA VAL A 409 25.15 -8.04 -2.79
C VAL A 409 24.80 -7.21 -1.54
N ALA A 410 23.80 -7.60 -0.76
CA ALA A 410 23.46 -6.89 0.47
C ALA A 410 24.63 -6.90 1.46
N LEU A 411 25.17 -8.10 1.72
CA LEU A 411 26.24 -8.30 2.70
C LEU A 411 27.49 -7.49 2.36
N GLU A 412 27.92 -7.50 1.10
CA GLU A 412 29.14 -6.81 0.68
C GLU A 412 28.91 -5.29 0.48
N ALA A 413 27.68 -4.84 0.17
CA ALA A 413 27.36 -3.42 0.04
C ALA A 413 27.24 -2.70 1.39
N TYR A 414 26.97 -3.43 2.48
CA TYR A 414 26.67 -2.87 3.79
C TYR A 414 27.70 -1.83 4.26
N THR A 415 28.99 -2.17 4.23
CA THR A 415 30.06 -1.32 4.71
C THR A 415 30.11 0.03 3.98
N TYR A 416 29.97 -0.01 2.65
CA TYR A 416 30.02 1.19 1.82
C TYR A 416 28.75 2.05 1.97
N LEU A 417 27.58 1.43 1.99
CA LEU A 417 26.30 2.14 2.14
C LEU A 417 26.11 2.74 3.53
N LYS A 418 26.72 2.15 4.56
CA LYS A 418 26.73 2.72 5.91
C LYS A 418 27.41 4.08 5.96
N GLU A 419 28.54 4.24 5.26
CA GLU A 419 29.30 5.50 5.23
C GLU A 419 28.56 6.64 4.51
N THR A 420 27.70 6.30 3.55
CA THR A 420 26.97 7.27 2.72
C THR A 420 25.51 7.45 3.10
N HIS A 421 25.00 6.68 4.06
CA HIS A 421 23.56 6.49 4.31
C HIS A 421 22.83 6.15 3.01
N GLY A 422 23.44 5.24 2.25
CA GLY A 422 23.10 4.94 0.87
C GLY A 422 21.85 4.09 0.70
N LYS A 423 21.56 3.73 -0.55
CA LYS A 423 20.34 2.98 -0.89
C LYS A 423 20.66 1.72 -1.67
N LEU A 424 19.92 0.65 -1.36
CA LEU A 424 20.02 -0.67 -1.96
C LEU A 424 18.69 -1.05 -2.60
N VAL A 425 18.69 -1.40 -3.90
CA VAL A 425 17.48 -1.77 -4.63
C VAL A 425 17.61 -3.14 -5.24
N PHE A 426 16.64 -4.00 -4.94
CA PHE A 426 16.49 -5.33 -5.51
C PHE A 426 15.28 -5.43 -6.44
N PHE A 427 15.15 -6.56 -7.14
CA PHE A 427 14.06 -6.81 -8.08
C PHE A 427 13.35 -8.11 -7.76
N THR A 428 12.05 -8.04 -7.56
CA THR A 428 11.16 -9.17 -7.48
C THR A 428 10.38 -9.37 -8.79
N SER A 429 9.23 -9.96 -8.75
CA SER A 429 8.33 -10.19 -9.88
C SER A 429 6.92 -10.37 -9.35
N SER A 430 5.91 -10.08 -10.13
CA SER A 430 4.51 -10.33 -9.77
C SER A 430 4.20 -11.78 -9.35
N SER A 431 5.15 -12.71 -9.55
CA SER A 431 5.06 -14.09 -9.06
C SER A 431 5.44 -14.25 -7.58
N TYR A 432 5.89 -13.19 -6.89
CA TYR A 432 6.23 -13.27 -5.47
C TYR A 432 4.98 -13.42 -4.58
N THR A 433 3.85 -12.88 -5.02
CA THR A 433 2.58 -12.94 -4.26
C THR A 433 1.90 -14.30 -4.38
N ARG A 434 2.17 -15.02 -5.48
CA ARG A 434 1.57 -16.31 -5.77
C ARG A 434 2.49 -17.14 -6.66
N GLY A 435 2.80 -18.36 -6.26
CA GLY A 435 3.53 -19.33 -7.09
C GLY A 435 2.80 -19.62 -8.41
N ARG A 436 3.56 -19.83 -9.48
CA ARG A 436 3.01 -20.11 -10.82
C ARG A 436 3.60 -21.42 -11.35
N ALA A 437 2.77 -22.19 -12.03
CA ALA A 437 3.21 -23.42 -12.68
C ALA A 437 4.37 -23.16 -13.65
N PHE A 438 5.26 -24.11 -13.78
CA PHE A 438 6.43 -24.13 -14.66
C PHE A 438 7.59 -23.19 -14.29
N TYR A 439 7.48 -22.35 -13.26
CA TYR A 439 8.59 -21.56 -12.72
C TYR A 439 8.55 -21.42 -11.21
N SER A 440 8.33 -22.59 -10.56
CA SER A 440 8.29 -22.73 -9.11
C SER A 440 9.53 -22.15 -8.42
N ILE A 441 10.74 -22.50 -8.89
CA ILE A 441 12.03 -22.02 -8.34
C ILE A 441 12.15 -20.49 -8.50
N TYR A 442 11.79 -19.96 -9.67
CA TYR A 442 11.82 -18.51 -9.88
C TYR A 442 10.86 -17.78 -8.93
N SER A 443 9.60 -18.25 -8.85
CA SER A 443 8.59 -17.65 -7.98
C SER A 443 9.00 -17.68 -6.51
N SER A 444 9.53 -18.80 -6.02
CA SER A 444 9.96 -18.95 -4.64
C SER A 444 11.16 -18.06 -4.32
N THR A 445 12.16 -17.96 -5.22
CA THR A 445 13.29 -17.05 -5.02
C THR A 445 12.85 -15.59 -5.02
N LYS A 446 11.87 -15.21 -5.86
CA LYS A 446 11.35 -13.82 -5.89
C LYS A 446 10.50 -13.49 -4.65
N ALA A 447 9.80 -14.45 -4.07
CA ALA A 447 9.14 -14.29 -2.77
C ALA A 447 10.15 -14.16 -1.63
N ALA A 448 11.20 -14.97 -1.64
CA ALA A 448 12.28 -14.90 -0.65
C ALA A 448 13.00 -13.54 -0.65
N ILE A 449 13.22 -12.94 -1.84
CA ILE A 449 13.80 -11.59 -1.95
C ILE A 449 12.95 -10.56 -1.23
N VAL A 450 11.62 -10.59 -1.39
CA VAL A 450 10.73 -9.61 -0.73
C VAL A 450 10.83 -9.73 0.79
N ASN A 451 10.74 -10.95 1.32
CA ASN A 451 10.86 -11.19 2.75
C ASN A 451 12.23 -10.75 3.29
N PHE A 452 13.31 -11.07 2.57
CA PHE A 452 14.67 -10.65 2.91
C PHE A 452 14.82 -9.12 2.93
N VAL A 453 14.32 -8.42 1.92
CA VAL A 453 14.36 -6.95 1.83
C VAL A 453 13.62 -6.31 2.99
N GLN A 454 12.46 -6.83 3.37
CA GLN A 454 11.68 -6.31 4.50
C GLN A 454 12.42 -6.48 5.84
N ALA A 455 13.09 -7.62 6.04
CA ALA A 455 13.87 -7.87 7.24
C ALA A 455 15.11 -6.96 7.31
N VAL A 456 15.92 -6.93 6.25
CA VAL A 456 17.16 -6.13 6.18
C VAL A 456 16.85 -4.63 6.27
N ALA A 457 15.74 -4.17 5.69
CA ALA A 457 15.31 -2.78 5.80
C ALA A 457 15.06 -2.38 7.25
N GLN A 458 14.45 -3.25 8.06
CA GLN A 458 14.24 -2.99 9.49
C GLN A 458 15.55 -3.01 10.29
N GLU A 459 16.47 -3.92 9.95
CA GLU A 459 17.79 -4.01 10.60
C GLU A 459 18.65 -2.77 10.33
N TRP A 460 18.57 -2.20 9.12
CA TRP A 460 19.45 -1.14 8.65
C TRP A 460 18.85 0.26 8.72
N GLU A 461 17.55 0.39 8.99
CA GLU A 461 16.89 1.68 9.20
C GLU A 461 17.58 2.55 10.27
N PRO A 462 17.99 2.02 11.46
CA PRO A 462 18.66 2.82 12.49
C PRO A 462 19.99 3.41 12.07
N ILE A 463 20.64 2.85 11.05
CA ILE A 463 21.93 3.32 10.50
C ILE A 463 21.75 4.12 9.21
N GLY A 464 20.51 4.40 8.81
CA GLY A 464 20.18 5.28 7.69
C GLY A 464 20.23 4.64 6.31
N ILE A 465 20.54 3.33 6.18
CA ILE A 465 20.53 2.64 4.88
C ILE A 465 19.08 2.33 4.49
N LYS A 466 18.69 2.67 3.26
CA LYS A 466 17.36 2.34 2.72
C LYS A 466 17.43 1.15 1.78
N VAL A 467 16.57 0.16 1.99
CA VAL A 467 16.54 -1.09 1.20
C VAL A 467 15.13 -1.32 0.67
N ASN A 468 14.98 -1.38 -0.67
CA ASN A 468 13.68 -1.52 -1.32
C ASN A 468 13.71 -2.57 -2.43
N CYS A 469 12.53 -2.96 -2.91
CA CYS A 469 12.36 -3.93 -3.97
C CYS A 469 11.43 -3.41 -5.07
N ILE A 470 11.85 -3.48 -6.32
CA ILE A 470 11.01 -3.16 -7.49
C ILE A 470 10.27 -4.41 -7.93
N ASN A 471 8.97 -4.29 -8.14
CA ASN A 471 8.09 -5.33 -8.68
C ASN A 471 7.54 -4.94 -10.05
N PRO A 472 8.26 -5.23 -11.14
CA PRO A 472 7.78 -4.92 -12.46
C PRO A 472 6.68 -5.88 -12.92
N GLU A 473 5.67 -5.35 -13.61
CA GLU A 473 4.76 -6.13 -14.43
C GLU A 473 5.53 -6.82 -15.58
N ARG A 474 4.85 -7.58 -16.42
CA ARG A 474 5.48 -8.22 -17.59
C ARG A 474 6.24 -7.21 -18.43
N THR A 475 7.56 -7.29 -18.40
CA THR A 475 8.46 -6.29 -19.02
C THR A 475 9.16 -6.87 -20.25
N LYS A 476 9.23 -6.10 -21.33
CA LYS A 476 9.95 -6.46 -22.54
C LYS A 476 11.46 -6.46 -22.26
N THR A 477 12.02 -7.65 -22.08
CA THR A 477 13.46 -7.86 -21.83
C THR A 477 13.94 -9.11 -22.57
N PRO A 478 15.24 -9.25 -22.84
CA PRO A 478 15.78 -10.48 -23.44
C PRO A 478 15.43 -11.75 -22.65
N MET A 479 15.41 -11.68 -21.31
CA MET A 479 14.96 -12.78 -20.44
C MET A 479 13.51 -13.16 -20.73
N ARG A 480 12.63 -12.18 -20.92
CA ARG A 480 11.22 -12.41 -21.23
C ARG A 480 11.05 -13.09 -22.57
N VAL A 481 11.69 -12.56 -23.62
CA VAL A 481 11.63 -13.11 -24.97
C VAL A 481 12.15 -14.55 -25.00
N LYS A 482 13.26 -14.83 -24.30
CA LYS A 482 13.82 -16.19 -24.19
C LYS A 482 12.84 -17.21 -23.61
N ASN A 483 12.02 -16.81 -22.63
CA ASN A 483 11.17 -17.75 -21.89
C ASN A 483 9.71 -17.81 -22.38
N PHE A 484 9.24 -16.78 -23.09
CA PHE A 484 7.84 -16.64 -23.48
C PHE A 484 7.65 -16.39 -24.98
N GLY A 485 8.73 -16.21 -25.74
CA GLY A 485 8.68 -15.82 -27.16
C GLY A 485 8.43 -14.33 -27.33
N VAL A 486 8.12 -13.95 -28.56
CA VAL A 486 7.75 -12.57 -28.91
C VAL A 486 6.29 -12.37 -28.59
N GLU A 487 5.99 -11.38 -27.74
CA GLU A 487 4.63 -10.97 -27.36
C GLU A 487 4.33 -9.58 -27.96
N PRO A 488 3.06 -9.21 -28.18
CA PRO A 488 2.73 -7.88 -28.67
C PRO A 488 3.23 -6.78 -27.73
N ASP A 489 3.82 -5.72 -28.30
CA ASP A 489 4.49 -4.65 -27.54
C ASP A 489 3.55 -3.89 -26.61
N ASP A 490 2.28 -3.74 -27.00
CA ASP A 490 1.22 -3.13 -26.19
C ASP A 490 0.80 -3.95 -24.96
N THR A 491 1.25 -5.21 -24.88
CA THR A 491 0.96 -6.10 -23.74
C THR A 491 2.09 -6.11 -22.70
N LEU A 492 3.21 -5.47 -23.00
CA LEU A 492 4.41 -5.48 -22.17
C LEU A 492 4.77 -4.07 -21.68
N LEU A 493 5.29 -4.03 -20.46
CA LEU A 493 5.92 -2.83 -19.91
C LEU A 493 7.28 -2.62 -20.59
N LYS A 494 7.63 -1.38 -20.91
CA LYS A 494 8.97 -1.05 -21.40
C LYS A 494 9.99 -1.10 -20.27
N SER A 495 11.21 -1.58 -20.52
CA SER A 495 12.27 -1.64 -19.50
C SER A 495 12.70 -0.27 -19.00
N GLU A 496 12.60 0.76 -19.84
CA GLU A 496 12.88 2.16 -19.50
C GLU A 496 11.91 2.71 -18.44
N ALA A 497 10.64 2.28 -18.44
CA ALA A 497 9.67 2.67 -17.42
C ALA A 497 9.99 2.03 -16.05
N VAL A 498 10.54 0.81 -16.05
CA VAL A 498 11.03 0.16 -14.84
C VAL A 498 12.28 0.84 -14.32
N ALA A 499 13.18 1.23 -15.22
CA ALA A 499 14.37 2.01 -14.89
C ALA A 499 14.02 3.36 -14.26
N GLU A 500 13.05 4.09 -14.84
CA GLU A 500 12.54 5.34 -14.26
C GLU A 500 12.01 5.15 -12.85
N ALA A 501 11.20 4.11 -12.61
CA ALA A 501 10.70 3.78 -11.28
C ALA A 501 11.86 3.45 -10.32
N THR A 502 12.92 2.80 -10.78
CA THR A 502 14.12 2.51 -9.99
C THR A 502 14.84 3.80 -9.59
N VAL A 503 15.03 4.72 -10.53
CA VAL A 503 15.64 6.05 -10.27
C VAL A 503 14.79 6.83 -9.25
N ARG A 504 13.47 6.83 -9.39
CA ARG A 504 12.55 7.47 -8.45
C ARG A 504 12.62 6.83 -7.06
N CYS A 505 12.77 5.51 -6.98
CA CYS A 505 12.98 4.80 -5.72
C CYS A 505 14.27 5.24 -5.01
N LEU A 506 15.34 5.47 -5.76
CA LEU A 506 16.60 5.98 -5.22
C LEU A 506 16.48 7.43 -4.69
N LEU A 507 15.54 8.22 -5.21
CA LEU A 507 15.28 9.59 -4.77
C LEU A 507 14.32 9.65 -3.57
N ALA A 508 13.43 8.65 -3.43
CA ALA A 508 12.44 8.62 -2.35
C ALA A 508 13.05 8.19 -1.01
N ASP A 509 12.46 8.65 0.09
CA ASP A 509 12.86 8.27 1.45
C ASP A 509 12.05 7.07 1.97
N TYR A 510 11.97 6.01 1.17
CA TYR A 510 11.30 4.76 1.52
C TYR A 510 12.31 3.67 1.88
N THR A 511 11.93 2.79 2.83
CA THR A 511 12.65 1.56 3.14
C THR A 511 11.66 0.41 3.38
N GLY A 512 12.06 -0.83 3.06
CA GLY A 512 11.22 -2.02 3.22
C GLY A 512 10.04 -2.13 2.24
N GLN A 513 9.99 -1.27 1.21
CA GLN A 513 8.86 -1.19 0.29
C GLN A 513 9.03 -2.10 -0.93
N VAL A 514 7.90 -2.64 -1.38
CA VAL A 514 7.77 -3.28 -2.70
C VAL A 514 7.06 -2.30 -3.62
N ILE A 515 7.80 -1.83 -4.62
CA ILE A 515 7.35 -0.78 -5.53
C ILE A 515 6.82 -1.41 -6.80
N ASP A 516 5.52 -1.35 -6.99
CA ASP A 516 4.86 -1.86 -8.18
C ASP A 516 5.07 -0.94 -9.38
N VAL A 517 5.50 -1.53 -10.50
CA VAL A 517 5.59 -0.82 -11.78
C VAL A 517 4.63 -1.50 -12.75
N LYS A 518 3.50 -0.84 -12.98
CA LYS A 518 2.41 -1.31 -13.84
C LYS A 518 2.33 -0.46 -15.11
N ARG A 519 1.73 -1.03 -16.15
CA ARG A 519 1.33 -0.25 -17.33
C ARG A 519 0.22 0.73 -16.91
N LYS A 520 0.30 1.92 -17.47
CA LYS A 520 -0.78 2.92 -17.36
C LYS A 520 -1.91 2.58 -18.32
#